data_e7991e80dea49b132ce41dbef62a8c9a
#
_entry.id   e7991e80dea49b132ce41dbef62a8c9a
#
_cell.length_a   1.000
_cell.length_b   1.000
_cell.length_c   1.000
_cell.angle_alpha   90.00
_cell.angle_beta   90.00
_cell.angle_gamma   90.00
#
_symmetry.space_group_name_H-M   'P 1'
#
loop_
_entity.id
_entity.type
_entity.pdbx_description
1 polymer ?
#
loop_
_entity_poly.entity_id
_entity_poly.type
_entity_poly.pdbx_seq_one_letter_code
_entity_poly.pdbx_strand_id
1 'polypeptide(L)'
;MRAVYTVLFLIVNKLFVPYRLTRLERKFRKLKNAVARHLFAFVGDNANIRPHVRLSYLSNISLGKESSIGDRSMIVAADSVIIGDNVMMGPEVAIWTQNHEITDRDTLLLNGKAVKKRVIIEDDVWIGGRVIILPGAVIQKGSVVAAGSVVVGKTYPPYSVIGGNPAKVIKERT
;
A
#
# COMPACT_ATOMS: atom_id res chain seq x y z
N MET A 1 24.76 -0.79 7.76
CA MET A 1 23.77 -1.88 7.91
C MET A 1 22.54 -1.68 7.01
N ARG A 2 21.83 -0.53 7.02
CA ARG A 2 20.60 -0.31 6.23
C ARG A 2 20.80 -0.52 4.70
N ALA A 3 21.94 -0.09 4.14
CA ALA A 3 22.25 -0.30 2.71
C ALA A 3 22.29 -1.79 2.32
N VAL A 4 22.85 -2.65 3.17
CA VAL A 4 22.91 -4.10 2.95
C VAL A 4 21.49 -4.70 2.91
N TYR A 5 20.62 -4.32 3.85
CA TYR A 5 19.22 -4.78 3.84
C TYR A 5 18.45 -4.26 2.64
N THR A 6 18.74 -3.04 2.15
CA THR A 6 18.12 -2.50 0.94
C THR A 6 18.48 -3.36 -0.30
N VAL A 7 19.77 -3.66 -0.49
CA VAL A 7 20.21 -4.53 -1.59
C VAL A 7 19.59 -5.92 -1.48
N LEU A 8 19.60 -6.51 -0.29
CA LEU A 8 19.00 -7.82 -0.05
C LEU A 8 17.50 -7.82 -0.33
N PHE A 9 16.78 -6.76 0.09
CA PHE A 9 15.35 -6.61 -0.21
C PHE A 9 15.09 -6.56 -1.72
N LEU A 10 15.89 -5.79 -2.47
CA LEU A 10 15.75 -5.71 -3.94
C LEU A 10 15.95 -7.06 -4.62
N ILE A 11 16.92 -7.86 -4.16
CA ILE A 11 17.15 -9.21 -4.68
C ILE A 11 15.96 -10.11 -4.38
N VAL A 12 15.57 -10.22 -3.10
CA VAL A 12 14.48 -11.12 -2.68
C VAL A 12 13.13 -10.69 -3.27
N ASN A 13 12.93 -9.39 -3.52
CA ASN A 13 11.71 -8.86 -4.12
C ASN A 13 11.49 -9.32 -5.58
N LYS A 14 12.55 -9.62 -6.31
CA LYS A 14 12.46 -10.15 -7.70
C LYS A 14 12.15 -11.64 -7.74
N LEU A 15 12.33 -12.37 -6.64
CA LEU A 15 12.11 -13.81 -6.61
C LEU A 15 10.61 -14.12 -6.58
N PHE A 16 10.14 -14.75 -7.63
CA PHE A 16 8.80 -15.32 -7.70
C PHE A 16 8.84 -16.80 -7.32
N VAL A 17 8.04 -17.18 -6.33
CA VAL A 17 7.88 -18.58 -5.95
C VAL A 17 6.47 -19.02 -6.32
N PRO A 18 6.31 -20.05 -7.18
CA PRO A 18 5.00 -20.54 -7.58
C PRO A 18 4.16 -20.99 -6.37
N TYR A 19 2.87 -20.71 -6.39
CA TYR A 19 1.94 -21.09 -5.31
C TYR A 19 1.89 -22.58 -4.99
N ARG A 20 2.26 -23.45 -5.93
CA ARG A 20 2.32 -24.92 -5.73
C ARG A 20 3.42 -25.33 -4.76
N LEU A 21 4.42 -24.48 -4.49
CA LEU A 21 5.54 -24.76 -3.59
C LEU A 21 5.31 -24.12 -2.20
N THR A 22 4.22 -24.46 -1.55
CA THR A 22 3.74 -23.82 -0.31
C THR A 22 4.76 -23.75 0.84
N ARG A 23 5.63 -24.77 0.99
CA ARG A 23 6.70 -24.77 2.01
C ARG A 23 7.82 -23.79 1.64
N LEU A 24 8.20 -23.75 0.36
CA LEU A 24 9.24 -22.85 -0.12
C LEU A 24 8.76 -21.40 -0.10
N GLU A 25 7.53 -21.17 -0.55
CA GLU A 25 6.89 -19.84 -0.50
C GLU A 25 6.85 -19.28 0.94
N ARG A 26 6.49 -20.10 1.93
CA ARG A 26 6.52 -19.71 3.34
C ARG A 26 7.93 -19.32 3.83
N LYS A 27 8.97 -20.07 3.43
CA LYS A 27 10.36 -19.74 3.78
C LYS A 27 10.79 -18.40 3.16
N PHE A 28 10.50 -18.18 1.89
CA PHE A 28 10.81 -16.92 1.20
C PHE A 28 10.06 -15.74 1.80
N ARG A 29 8.79 -15.90 2.15
CA ARG A 29 7.99 -14.88 2.84
C ARG A 29 8.61 -14.51 4.19
N LYS A 30 8.99 -15.49 5.01
CA LYS A 30 9.68 -15.25 6.28
C LYS A 30 11.00 -14.49 6.09
N LEU A 31 11.81 -14.89 5.10
CA LEU A 31 13.06 -14.20 4.77
C LEU A 31 12.79 -12.75 4.33
N LYS A 32 11.84 -12.53 3.43
CA LYS A 32 11.48 -11.19 2.97
C LYS A 32 10.99 -10.32 4.12
N ASN A 33 10.16 -10.84 5.01
CA ASN A 33 9.69 -10.11 6.19
C ASN A 33 10.82 -9.79 7.16
N ALA A 34 11.75 -10.72 7.40
CA ALA A 34 12.92 -10.47 8.25
C ALA A 34 13.75 -9.30 7.70
N VAL A 35 13.99 -9.26 6.39
CA VAL A 35 14.69 -8.14 5.75
C VAL A 35 13.86 -6.85 5.83
N ALA A 36 12.57 -6.92 5.54
CA ALA A 36 11.67 -5.76 5.53
C ALA A 36 11.56 -5.11 6.92
N ARG A 37 11.62 -5.87 8.02
CA ARG A 37 11.62 -5.34 9.40
C ARG A 37 12.77 -4.39 9.72
N HIS A 38 13.88 -4.46 8.98
CA HIS A 38 14.99 -3.50 9.11
C HIS A 38 14.82 -2.23 8.27
N LEU A 39 13.83 -2.20 7.37
CA LEU A 39 13.63 -1.13 6.40
C LEU A 39 12.33 -0.37 6.61
N PHE A 40 11.25 -1.07 6.95
CA PHE A 40 9.92 -0.51 7.16
C PHE A 40 9.79 0.08 8.57
N ALA A 41 8.78 0.93 8.77
CA ALA A 41 8.39 1.37 10.11
C ALA A 41 7.90 0.20 10.97
N PHE A 42 7.11 -0.70 10.37
CA PHE A 42 6.60 -1.90 11.03
C PHE A 42 6.26 -3.00 10.01
N VAL A 43 6.52 -4.27 10.37
CA VAL A 43 6.06 -5.44 9.61
C VAL A 43 5.55 -6.49 10.59
N GLY A 44 4.26 -6.71 10.55
CA GLY A 44 3.55 -7.69 11.36
C GLY A 44 3.85 -9.14 11.00
N ASP A 45 3.39 -10.05 11.86
CA ASP A 45 3.56 -11.48 11.62
C ASP A 45 2.74 -11.94 10.43
N ASN A 46 3.31 -12.90 9.68
CA ASN A 46 2.73 -13.44 8.47
C ASN A 46 2.37 -12.42 7.37
N ALA A 47 2.87 -11.19 7.45
CA ALA A 47 2.73 -10.23 6.36
C ALA A 47 3.25 -10.82 5.04
N ASN A 48 2.66 -10.42 3.91
CA ASN A 48 2.96 -10.96 2.60
C ASN A 48 3.28 -9.85 1.59
N ILE A 49 4.56 -9.53 1.44
CA ILE A 49 5.02 -8.60 0.41
C ILE A 49 5.22 -9.41 -0.88
N ARG A 50 4.32 -9.23 -1.85
CA ARG A 50 4.34 -9.97 -3.12
C ARG A 50 5.55 -9.57 -3.98
N PRO A 51 5.90 -10.34 -5.03
CA PRO A 51 7.01 -10.02 -5.92
C PRO A 51 6.81 -8.72 -6.69
N HIS A 52 7.93 -8.17 -7.17
CA HIS A 52 7.98 -7.02 -8.09
C HIS A 52 7.33 -5.73 -7.59
N VAL A 53 7.13 -5.57 -6.26
CA VAL A 53 6.66 -4.32 -5.68
C VAL A 53 7.71 -3.21 -5.84
N ARG A 54 7.26 -1.97 -6.10
CA ARG A 54 8.10 -0.78 -6.15
C ARG A 54 7.77 0.12 -4.97
N LEU A 55 8.70 0.23 -4.03
CA LEU A 55 8.49 0.93 -2.76
C LEU A 55 9.53 2.03 -2.59
N SER A 56 9.08 3.24 -2.23
CA SER A 56 9.93 4.37 -1.88
C SER A 56 9.64 4.82 -0.46
N TYR A 57 10.66 5.32 0.23
CA TYR A 57 10.57 5.77 1.63
C TYR A 57 10.07 4.67 2.58
N LEU A 58 10.70 3.49 2.52
CA LEU A 58 10.28 2.29 3.23
C LEU A 58 10.05 2.52 4.73
N SER A 59 10.83 3.41 5.36
CA SER A 59 10.69 3.75 6.79
C SER A 59 9.37 4.42 7.16
N ASN A 60 8.56 4.82 6.19
CA ASN A 60 7.24 5.41 6.40
C ASN A 60 6.12 4.41 6.13
N ILE A 61 6.46 3.13 5.86
CA ILE A 61 5.47 2.08 5.57
C ILE A 61 5.31 1.19 6.80
N SER A 62 4.07 1.05 7.27
CA SER A 62 3.65 0.06 8.26
C SER A 62 2.74 -0.95 7.60
N LEU A 63 3.04 -2.24 7.77
CA LEU A 63 2.26 -3.36 7.24
C LEU A 63 1.86 -4.29 8.38
N GLY A 64 0.58 -4.40 8.65
CA GLY A 64 0.00 -5.17 9.74
C GLY A 64 0.13 -6.69 9.58
N LYS A 65 -0.28 -7.40 10.63
CA LYS A 65 -0.31 -8.86 10.69
C LYS A 65 -1.25 -9.42 9.62
N GLU A 66 -0.85 -10.56 9.01
CA GLU A 66 -1.63 -11.26 7.96
C GLU A 66 -2.00 -10.38 6.75
N SER A 67 -1.40 -9.20 6.63
CA SER A 67 -1.70 -8.24 5.56
C SER A 67 -0.79 -8.43 4.36
N SER A 68 -1.26 -8.01 3.18
CA SER A 68 -0.51 -8.17 1.94
C SER A 68 -0.32 -6.86 1.18
N ILE A 69 0.86 -6.71 0.54
CA ILE A 69 1.08 -5.78 -0.57
C ILE A 69 1.05 -6.60 -1.85
N GLY A 70 0.13 -6.29 -2.75
CA GLY A 70 -0.14 -7.04 -3.98
C GLY A 70 1.04 -7.05 -4.96
N ASP A 71 1.04 -8.05 -5.83
CA ASP A 71 2.07 -8.19 -6.88
C ASP A 71 2.14 -6.94 -7.78
N ARG A 72 3.35 -6.51 -8.13
CA ARG A 72 3.62 -5.32 -8.96
C ARG A 72 3.03 -4.00 -8.43
N SER A 73 2.60 -3.96 -7.18
CA SER A 73 2.10 -2.72 -6.57
C SER A 73 3.21 -1.68 -6.39
N MET A 74 2.82 -0.40 -6.37
CA MET A 74 3.73 0.72 -6.16
C MET A 74 3.28 1.55 -4.96
N ILE A 75 4.21 1.81 -4.02
CA ILE A 75 3.94 2.69 -2.87
C ILE A 75 5.02 3.76 -2.80
N VAL A 76 4.61 5.03 -2.92
CA VAL A 76 5.48 6.20 -2.71
C VAL A 76 5.06 6.87 -1.40
N ALA A 77 5.72 6.46 -0.32
CA ALA A 77 5.40 6.87 1.05
C ALA A 77 6.21 8.10 1.49
N ALA A 78 6.07 9.23 0.77
CA ALA A 78 6.71 10.50 1.16
C ALA A 78 6.18 11.03 2.51
N ASP A 79 4.99 10.63 2.93
CA ASP A 79 4.42 10.63 4.28
C ASP A 79 4.01 9.19 4.62
N SER A 80 3.48 8.94 5.80
CA SER A 80 3.15 7.61 6.32
C SER A 80 2.11 6.88 5.46
N VAL A 81 2.36 5.59 5.18
CA VAL A 81 1.38 4.63 4.70
C VAL A 81 1.19 3.58 5.79
N ILE A 82 -0.01 3.55 6.37
CA ILE A 82 -0.37 2.63 7.45
C ILE A 82 -1.36 1.63 6.90
N ILE A 83 -0.97 0.36 6.87
CA ILE A 83 -1.80 -0.77 6.47
C ILE A 83 -2.03 -1.61 7.72
N GLY A 84 -3.28 -1.71 8.15
CA GLY A 84 -3.71 -2.45 9.34
C GLY A 84 -3.57 -3.96 9.21
N ASP A 85 -4.19 -4.71 10.11
CA ASP A 85 -4.16 -6.16 10.13
C ASP A 85 -5.20 -6.77 9.17
N ASN A 86 -4.91 -7.97 8.64
CA ASN A 86 -5.80 -8.75 7.77
C ASN A 86 -6.21 -8.03 6.46
N VAL A 87 -5.36 -7.13 5.96
CA VAL A 87 -5.63 -6.40 4.70
C VAL A 87 -5.25 -7.25 3.50
N MET A 88 -6.22 -7.49 2.62
CA MET A 88 -5.99 -8.13 1.32
C MET A 88 -5.81 -7.06 0.24
N MET A 89 -4.66 -7.06 -0.43
CA MET A 89 -4.39 -6.15 -1.53
C MET A 89 -4.18 -6.93 -2.83
N GLY A 90 -4.96 -6.58 -3.84
CA GLY A 90 -4.83 -7.10 -5.21
C GLY A 90 -3.55 -6.62 -5.90
N PRO A 91 -3.27 -7.11 -7.11
CA PRO A 91 -2.09 -6.71 -7.88
C PRO A 91 -2.20 -5.28 -8.42
N GLU A 92 -1.03 -4.68 -8.70
CA GLU A 92 -0.92 -3.41 -9.42
C GLU A 92 -1.61 -2.22 -8.71
N VAL A 93 -1.70 -2.27 -7.38
CA VAL A 93 -2.22 -1.16 -6.58
C VAL A 93 -1.16 -0.06 -6.47
N ALA A 94 -1.57 1.19 -6.68
CA ALA A 94 -0.70 2.36 -6.51
C ALA A 94 -1.14 3.19 -5.29
N ILE A 95 -0.21 3.51 -4.38
CA ILE A 95 -0.46 4.35 -3.20
C ILE A 95 0.52 5.51 -3.23
N TRP A 96 0.01 6.73 -3.21
CA TRP A 96 0.81 7.96 -3.12
C TRP A 96 0.40 8.79 -1.91
N THR A 97 1.40 9.36 -1.22
CA THR A 97 1.18 10.24 -0.06
C THR A 97 1.62 11.68 -0.33
N GLN A 98 1.91 12.01 -1.59
CA GLN A 98 2.37 13.34 -1.98
C GLN A 98 1.66 13.79 -3.26
N ASN A 99 1.26 15.06 -3.29
CA ASN A 99 0.81 15.81 -4.46
C ASN A 99 1.60 17.11 -4.58
N HIS A 100 1.44 17.82 -5.69
CA HIS A 100 1.85 19.21 -5.84
C HIS A 100 0.68 20.15 -5.51
N GLU A 101 1.00 21.32 -4.95
CA GLU A 101 0.06 22.39 -4.73
C GLU A 101 -0.38 22.99 -6.09
N ILE A 102 -1.68 23.19 -6.25
CA ILE A 102 -2.29 23.67 -7.50
C ILE A 102 -3.20 24.89 -7.27
N THR A 103 -2.97 25.63 -6.19
CA THR A 103 -3.90 26.64 -5.69
C THR A 103 -3.78 27.98 -6.38
N ASP A 104 -2.65 28.29 -7.01
CA ASP A 104 -2.41 29.56 -7.66
C ASP A 104 -2.25 29.37 -9.18
N ARG A 105 -3.19 29.96 -9.94
CA ARG A 105 -3.19 29.89 -11.41
C ARG A 105 -2.00 30.62 -12.07
N ASP A 106 -1.40 31.59 -11.37
CA ASP A 106 -0.31 32.39 -11.88
C ASP A 106 1.07 31.80 -11.54
N THR A 107 1.09 30.78 -10.68
CA THR A 107 2.30 30.01 -10.36
C THR A 107 2.41 28.79 -11.28
N LEU A 108 3.59 28.62 -11.93
CA LEU A 108 3.86 27.41 -12.68
C LEU A 108 3.76 26.18 -11.78
N LEU A 109 3.07 25.14 -12.24
CA LEU A 109 2.87 23.89 -11.46
C LEU A 109 4.19 23.26 -11.01
N LEU A 110 5.27 23.44 -11.80
CA LEU A 110 6.62 22.98 -11.46
C LEU A 110 7.15 23.61 -10.17
N ASN A 111 6.73 24.84 -9.87
CA ASN A 111 7.15 25.61 -8.69
C ASN A 111 6.22 25.40 -7.49
N GLY A 112 5.12 24.66 -7.68
CA GLY A 112 4.19 24.31 -6.61
C GLY A 112 4.86 23.47 -5.52
N LYS A 113 4.58 23.79 -4.26
CA LYS A 113 5.12 23.05 -3.11
C LYS A 113 4.58 21.62 -3.09
N ALA A 114 5.40 20.69 -2.62
CA ALA A 114 4.95 19.33 -2.36
C ALA A 114 4.06 19.27 -1.12
N VAL A 115 2.82 18.81 -1.26
CA VAL A 115 1.87 18.61 -0.17
C VAL A 115 1.80 17.13 0.16
N LYS A 116 2.17 16.77 1.39
CA LYS A 116 2.20 15.39 1.88
C LYS A 116 1.02 15.14 2.80
N LYS A 117 0.34 14.01 2.61
CA LYS A 117 -0.77 13.57 3.46
C LYS A 117 -0.71 12.05 3.59
N ARG A 118 -0.67 11.55 4.82
CA ARG A 118 -0.67 10.11 5.11
C ARG A 118 -1.86 9.39 4.51
N VAL A 119 -1.67 8.10 4.20
CA VAL A 119 -2.73 7.17 3.80
C VAL A 119 -2.91 6.13 4.89
N ILE A 120 -4.15 5.84 5.26
CA ILE A 120 -4.51 4.85 6.27
C ILE A 120 -5.48 3.85 5.64
N ILE A 121 -5.13 2.57 5.73
CA ILE A 121 -5.99 1.43 5.40
C ILE A 121 -6.13 0.65 6.70
N GLU A 122 -7.31 0.68 7.29
CA GLU A 122 -7.57 0.00 8.58
C GLU A 122 -7.67 -1.52 8.40
N ASP A 123 -8.02 -2.23 9.48
CA ASP A 123 -8.07 -3.68 9.52
C ASP A 123 -9.20 -4.27 8.65
N ASP A 124 -9.02 -5.52 8.22
CA ASP A 124 -10.02 -6.30 7.45
C ASP A 124 -10.48 -5.57 6.16
N VAL A 125 -9.61 -4.83 5.50
CA VAL A 125 -9.91 -4.14 4.24
C VAL A 125 -9.47 -4.99 3.05
N TRP A 126 -10.35 -5.07 2.02
CA TRP A 126 -9.99 -5.66 0.74
C TRP A 126 -9.84 -4.59 -0.34
N ILE A 127 -8.62 -4.46 -0.86
CA ILE A 127 -8.31 -3.58 -2.01
C ILE A 127 -8.24 -4.43 -3.27
N GLY A 128 -9.14 -4.16 -4.22
CA GLY A 128 -9.13 -4.79 -5.54
C GLY A 128 -7.87 -4.44 -6.35
N GLY A 129 -7.62 -5.19 -7.43
CA GLY A 129 -6.48 -4.91 -8.31
C GLY A 129 -6.60 -3.57 -9.05
N ARG A 130 -5.44 -2.98 -9.39
CA ARG A 130 -5.34 -1.71 -10.14
C ARG A 130 -6.02 -0.51 -9.48
N VAL A 131 -6.17 -0.53 -8.16
CA VAL A 131 -6.69 0.60 -7.39
C VAL A 131 -5.59 1.64 -7.24
N ILE A 132 -5.98 2.92 -7.35
CA ILE A 132 -5.11 4.07 -7.05
C ILE A 132 -5.61 4.70 -5.76
N ILE A 133 -4.72 4.88 -4.78
CA ILE A 133 -5.02 5.52 -3.49
C ILE A 133 -4.21 6.80 -3.39
N LEU A 134 -4.93 7.92 -3.30
CA LEU A 134 -4.35 9.27 -3.31
C LEU A 134 -4.07 9.79 -1.88
N PRO A 135 -3.21 10.82 -1.75
CA PRO A 135 -2.81 11.37 -0.47
C PRO A 135 -4.00 11.81 0.40
N GLY A 136 -3.98 11.43 1.67
CA GLY A 136 -5.02 11.76 2.64
C GLY A 136 -6.22 10.80 2.67
N ALA A 137 -6.19 9.71 1.91
CA ALA A 137 -7.25 8.71 1.96
C ALA A 137 -7.19 7.92 3.27
N VAL A 138 -8.36 7.75 3.91
CA VAL A 138 -8.58 6.87 5.07
C VAL A 138 -9.68 5.89 4.71
N ILE A 139 -9.33 4.60 4.60
CA ILE A 139 -10.26 3.51 4.32
C ILE A 139 -10.48 2.76 5.62
N GLN A 140 -11.67 2.93 6.21
CA GLN A 140 -11.97 2.36 7.52
C GLN A 140 -12.24 0.86 7.44
N LYS A 141 -12.15 0.19 8.61
CA LYS A 141 -12.19 -1.24 8.78
C LYS A 141 -13.33 -1.93 8.06
N GLY A 142 -13.10 -3.15 7.63
CA GLY A 142 -14.11 -4.02 7.01
C GLY A 142 -14.55 -3.59 5.61
N SER A 143 -13.93 -2.57 5.02
CA SER A 143 -14.34 -2.02 3.72
C SER A 143 -13.74 -2.79 2.54
N VAL A 144 -14.39 -2.67 1.39
CA VAL A 144 -13.96 -3.25 0.11
C VAL A 144 -13.79 -2.12 -0.90
N VAL A 145 -12.64 -2.05 -1.55
CA VAL A 145 -12.40 -1.14 -2.68
C VAL A 145 -12.44 -1.95 -3.98
N ALA A 146 -13.37 -1.62 -4.85
CA ALA A 146 -13.55 -2.29 -6.14
C ALA A 146 -12.32 -2.06 -7.04
N ALA A 147 -11.98 -3.08 -7.84
CA ALA A 147 -10.85 -3.00 -8.78
C ALA A 147 -10.96 -1.79 -9.72
N GLY A 148 -9.83 -1.18 -10.06
CA GLY A 148 -9.74 -0.03 -10.97
C GLY A 148 -10.21 1.30 -10.38
N SER A 149 -10.53 1.37 -9.09
CA SER A 149 -11.01 2.60 -8.45
C SER A 149 -9.92 3.61 -8.17
N VAL A 150 -10.26 4.91 -8.14
CA VAL A 150 -9.39 6.01 -7.72
C VAL A 150 -9.90 6.58 -6.40
N VAL A 151 -9.27 6.18 -5.30
CA VAL A 151 -9.64 6.56 -3.93
C VAL A 151 -9.01 7.90 -3.61
N VAL A 152 -9.83 8.94 -3.52
CA VAL A 152 -9.38 10.32 -3.24
C VAL A 152 -9.19 10.56 -1.74
N GLY A 153 -8.45 11.64 -1.41
CA GLY A 153 -8.09 12.01 -0.03
C GLY A 153 -9.26 12.44 0.84
N LYS A 154 -10.00 11.49 1.37
CA LYS A 154 -11.07 11.66 2.37
C LYS A 154 -11.22 10.38 3.21
N THR A 155 -12.03 10.44 4.27
CA THR A 155 -12.40 9.26 5.05
C THR A 155 -13.60 8.55 4.43
N TYR A 156 -13.45 7.25 4.21
CA TYR A 156 -14.51 6.33 3.79
C TYR A 156 -14.98 5.53 5.00
N PRO A 157 -16.30 5.49 5.29
CA PRO A 157 -16.82 4.86 6.50
C PRO A 157 -16.53 3.36 6.55
N PRO A 158 -16.55 2.75 7.75
CA PRO A 158 -16.29 1.33 7.90
C PRO A 158 -17.35 0.48 7.19
N TYR A 159 -17.01 -0.75 6.87
CA TYR A 159 -17.90 -1.73 6.21
C TYR A 159 -18.53 -1.21 4.91
N SER A 160 -17.82 -0.37 4.17
CA SER A 160 -18.28 0.19 2.89
C SER A 160 -17.74 -0.59 1.70
N VAL A 161 -18.57 -0.72 0.66
CA VAL A 161 -18.11 -1.05 -0.70
C VAL A 161 -17.89 0.26 -1.44
N ILE A 162 -16.64 0.50 -1.85
CA ILE A 162 -16.14 1.76 -2.41
C ILE A 162 -15.73 1.50 -3.86
N GLY A 163 -16.12 2.36 -4.79
CA GLY A 163 -15.74 2.17 -6.20
C GLY A 163 -15.90 3.40 -7.07
N GLY A 164 -15.26 3.35 -8.24
CA GLY A 164 -15.33 4.39 -9.28
C GLY A 164 -14.11 5.31 -9.35
N ASN A 165 -14.17 6.29 -10.27
CA ASN A 165 -13.18 7.35 -10.43
C ASN A 165 -13.90 8.71 -10.62
N PRO A 166 -13.88 9.63 -9.62
CA PRO A 166 -13.39 9.40 -8.25
C PRO A 166 -14.26 8.42 -7.46
N ALA A 167 -13.65 7.67 -6.53
CA ALA A 167 -14.34 6.64 -5.77
C ALA A 167 -15.38 7.22 -4.80
N LYS A 168 -16.53 6.55 -4.74
CA LYS A 168 -17.65 6.84 -3.84
C LYS A 168 -18.06 5.57 -3.10
N VAL A 169 -18.77 5.72 -1.99
CA VAL A 169 -19.46 4.59 -1.36
C VAL A 169 -20.61 4.16 -2.26
N ILE A 170 -20.62 2.89 -2.65
CA ILE A 170 -21.64 2.28 -3.52
C ILE A 170 -22.75 1.67 -2.67
N LYS A 171 -22.36 0.95 -1.61
CA LYS A 171 -23.26 0.31 -0.64
C LYS A 171 -22.52 -0.03 0.64
N GLU A 172 -23.25 -0.39 1.66
CA GLU A 172 -22.68 -1.01 2.87
C GLU A 172 -22.40 -2.51 2.62
N ARG A 173 -21.39 -3.03 3.32
CA ARG A 173 -21.09 -4.46 3.39
C ARG A 173 -22.00 -5.07 4.46
N THR A 174 -22.92 -5.90 4.05
CA THR A 174 -23.80 -6.69 4.92
C THR A 174 -23.20 -8.04 5.20
#